data_9338ae07cedb98981514af4b3f60b22f
#
_entry.id   9338ae07cedb98981514af4b3f60b22f
#
_cell.length_a   1.000
_cell.length_b   1.000
_cell.length_c   1.000
_cell.angle_alpha   90.00
_cell.angle_beta   90.00
_cell.angle_gamma   90.00
#
_symmetry.space_group_name_H-M   'P 1'
#
loop_
_entity.id
_entity.type
_entity.pdbx_description
1 polymer ?
#
loop_
_entity_poly.entity_id
_entity_poly.type
_entity_poly.pdbx_seq_one_letter_code
_entity_poly.pdbx_strand_id
1 'polypeptide(L)'
;IAKINEPEAIFLDVELPDISGLSLLEQMNSFLRGWCQVVMYTGQKDSMLSSFRNEAFDFLLKPVDRDELSAMIQRLRLHIESSNQKAPDNNPADINSTVRRDREKLIFNTNFSDFRVVSIADIGLFYYNSDQRIWEVVVSGCEEPIRLKRNVNCETLLALDPCFVQVSQRFVININCLMEVCDNVCRLYPPFDHINNVKVARLYRKKLISRFNTI
;
A
#
# COMPACT_ATOMS: atom_id res chain seq x y z
N ILE A 1 6.18 0.49 27.16
CA ILE A 1 5.06 1.45 27.27
C ILE A 1 4.08 1.25 26.12
N ALA A 2 4.52 1.23 24.85
CA ALA A 2 3.64 1.05 23.69
C ALA A 2 2.78 -0.23 23.72
N LYS A 3 3.27 -1.32 24.32
CA LYS A 3 2.50 -2.57 24.47
C LYS A 3 1.43 -2.52 25.55
N ILE A 4 1.54 -1.58 26.51
CA ILE A 4 0.65 -1.50 27.65
C ILE A 4 -0.45 -0.47 27.44
N ASN A 5 -0.13 0.66 26.81
CA ASN A 5 -1.03 1.81 26.69
C ASN A 5 -1.65 1.97 25.29
N GLU A 6 -1.22 1.17 24.30
CA GLU A 6 -1.70 1.22 22.90
C GLU A 6 -1.83 2.67 22.38
N PRO A 7 -0.74 3.45 22.32
CA PRO A 7 -0.79 4.84 21.88
C PRO A 7 -1.15 4.93 20.40
N GLU A 8 -2.02 5.86 20.02
CA GLU A 8 -2.41 6.10 18.63
C GLU A 8 -1.26 6.67 17.79
N ALA A 9 -0.31 7.35 18.43
CA ALA A 9 0.88 7.89 17.77
C ALA A 9 2.10 7.85 18.67
N ILE A 10 3.28 7.68 18.07
CA ILE A 10 4.58 7.71 18.73
C ILE A 10 5.47 8.72 17.99
N PHE A 11 6.07 9.64 18.74
CA PHE A 11 7.15 10.47 18.26
C PHE A 11 8.48 9.81 18.62
N LEU A 12 9.25 9.45 17.61
CA LEU A 12 10.47 8.68 17.76
C LEU A 12 11.68 9.48 17.28
N ASP A 13 12.63 9.73 18.20
CA ASP A 13 13.90 10.32 17.80
C ASP A 13 14.76 9.32 17.02
N VAL A 14 15.41 9.79 15.96
CA VAL A 14 16.39 8.99 15.23
C VAL A 14 17.64 8.73 16.06
N GLU A 15 18.04 9.71 16.88
CA GLU A 15 19.24 9.63 17.73
C GLU A 15 18.86 9.19 19.14
N LEU A 16 18.85 7.90 19.38
CA LEU A 16 18.68 7.32 20.72
C LEU A 16 20.05 6.84 21.28
N PRO A 17 20.22 6.81 22.61
CA PRO A 17 21.51 6.46 23.23
C PRO A 17 22.00 5.06 22.90
N ASP A 18 21.09 4.09 22.83
CA ASP A 18 21.42 2.66 22.78
C ASP A 18 21.22 2.03 21.39
N ILE A 19 20.29 2.55 20.62
CA ILE A 19 19.90 2.02 19.30
C ILE A 19 19.42 3.18 18.41
N SER A 20 19.67 3.10 17.10
CA SER A 20 19.08 4.06 16.16
C SER A 20 17.54 3.96 16.19
N GLY A 21 16.85 5.11 16.24
CA GLY A 21 15.39 5.16 16.14
C GLY A 21 14.86 4.49 14.87
N LEU A 22 15.62 4.49 13.77
CA LEU A 22 15.27 3.77 12.54
C LEU A 22 15.28 2.25 12.73
N SER A 23 16.31 1.73 13.39
CA SER A 23 16.38 0.29 13.71
C SER A 23 15.31 -0.11 14.72
N LEU A 24 14.96 0.78 15.64
CA LEU A 24 13.86 0.56 16.58
C LEU A 24 12.52 0.54 15.85
N LEU A 25 12.29 1.45 14.89
CA LEU A 25 11.08 1.48 14.04
C LEU A 25 10.90 0.16 13.28
N GLU A 26 11.96 -0.36 12.63
CA GLU A 26 11.92 -1.66 11.95
C GLU A 26 11.47 -2.80 12.88
N GLN A 27 12.00 -2.83 14.09
CA GLN A 27 11.63 -3.84 15.09
C GLN A 27 10.19 -3.65 15.60
N MET A 28 9.72 -2.40 15.70
CA MET A 28 8.40 -2.07 16.19
C MET A 28 7.30 -2.34 15.15
N ASN A 29 7.56 -2.21 13.87
CA ASN A 29 6.57 -2.36 12.80
C ASN A 29 5.79 -3.68 12.88
N SER A 30 6.44 -4.78 13.26
CA SER A 30 5.78 -6.08 13.45
C SER A 30 4.76 -6.09 14.61
N PHE A 31 4.91 -5.19 15.58
CA PHE A 31 4.06 -5.12 16.77
C PHE A 31 2.97 -4.05 16.64
N LEU A 32 3.24 -2.96 15.93
CA LEU A 32 2.33 -1.82 15.82
C LEU A 32 1.16 -2.08 14.86
N ARG A 33 1.30 -3.04 13.93
CA ARG A 33 0.24 -3.55 13.02
C ARG A 33 -0.66 -2.47 12.38
N GLY A 34 -0.13 -1.27 12.16
CA GLY A 34 -0.83 -0.17 11.51
C GLY A 34 -1.85 0.60 12.37
N TRP A 35 -2.08 0.22 13.65
CA TRP A 35 -2.95 0.97 14.54
C TRP A 35 -2.26 2.17 15.21
N CYS A 36 -0.93 2.16 15.33
CA CYS A 36 -0.14 3.23 15.89
C CYS A 36 0.72 3.89 14.82
N GLN A 37 0.59 5.19 14.67
CA GLN A 37 1.36 5.96 13.70
C GLN A 37 2.69 6.41 14.30
N VAL A 38 3.79 6.24 13.56
CA VAL A 38 5.11 6.67 14.03
C VAL A 38 5.56 7.92 13.29
N VAL A 39 5.81 8.99 14.02
CA VAL A 39 6.38 10.24 13.51
C VAL A 39 7.85 10.29 13.92
N MET A 40 8.74 10.35 12.96
CA MET A 40 10.18 10.48 13.24
C MET A 40 10.52 11.93 13.59
N TYR A 41 11.41 12.13 14.57
CA TYR A 41 11.82 13.43 15.07
C TYR A 41 13.35 13.52 15.09
N THR A 42 13.96 14.30 14.21
CA THR A 42 15.41 14.27 14.02
C THR A 42 16.03 15.63 13.70
N GLY A 43 17.29 15.82 14.09
CA GLY A 43 18.12 16.96 13.66
C GLY A 43 18.80 16.75 12.30
N GLN A 44 18.77 15.55 11.74
CA GLN A 44 19.50 15.19 10.53
C GLN A 44 18.55 15.07 9.34
N LYS A 45 18.75 15.92 8.32
CA LYS A 45 17.98 15.90 7.07
C LYS A 45 18.16 14.58 6.28
N ASP A 46 19.34 13.98 6.36
CA ASP A 46 19.65 12.74 5.63
C ASP A 46 18.88 11.51 6.17
N SER A 47 18.49 11.55 7.45
CA SER A 47 17.68 10.51 8.10
C SER A 47 16.22 10.48 7.61
N MET A 48 15.76 11.55 6.97
CA MET A 48 14.44 11.70 6.37
C MET A 48 14.15 10.60 5.33
N LEU A 49 15.09 10.34 4.42
CA LEU A 49 14.95 9.33 3.37
C LEU A 49 14.86 7.90 3.96
N SER A 50 15.59 7.66 5.05
CA SER A 50 15.57 6.37 5.73
C SER A 50 14.26 6.15 6.50
N SER A 51 13.68 7.21 7.07
CA SER A 51 12.39 7.16 7.77
C SER A 51 11.24 6.76 6.85
N PHE A 52 11.21 7.29 5.63
CA PHE A 52 10.21 6.88 4.62
C PHE A 52 10.37 5.43 4.16
N ARG A 53 11.61 4.92 4.13
CA ARG A 53 11.85 3.50 3.80
C ARG A 53 11.33 2.54 4.86
N ASN A 54 11.26 3.01 6.12
CA ASN A 54 10.88 2.22 7.28
C ASN A 54 9.41 2.42 7.68
N GLU A 55 8.57 2.93 6.76
CA GLU A 55 7.11 3.07 6.95
C GLU A 55 6.69 4.01 8.08
N ALA A 56 7.50 5.05 8.39
CA ALA A 56 7.07 6.11 9.28
C ALA A 56 5.91 6.90 8.64
N PHE A 57 4.95 7.32 9.46
CA PHE A 57 3.80 8.12 9.02
C PHE A 57 4.25 9.48 8.49
N ASP A 58 5.13 10.14 9.25
CA ASP A 58 5.65 11.48 8.91
C ASP A 58 6.98 11.70 9.65
N PHE A 59 7.61 12.86 9.42
CA PHE A 59 8.80 13.26 10.16
C PHE A 59 8.78 14.76 10.47
N LEU A 60 9.51 15.16 11.53
CA LEU A 60 9.73 16.53 11.93
C LEU A 60 11.22 16.80 12.10
N LEU A 61 11.69 17.92 11.60
CA LEU A 61 13.07 18.36 11.80
C LEU A 61 13.22 19.16 13.10
N LYS A 62 14.34 18.97 13.79
CA LYS A 62 14.77 19.81 14.91
C LYS A 62 15.51 21.05 14.37
N PRO A 63 15.25 22.25 14.91
CA PRO A 63 14.17 22.63 15.82
C PRO A 63 12.82 22.59 15.11
N VAL A 64 11.77 22.13 15.82
CA VAL A 64 10.44 22.01 15.23
C VAL A 64 9.86 23.37 14.89
N ASP A 65 9.47 23.55 13.65
CA ASP A 65 8.65 24.69 13.23
C ASP A 65 7.21 24.49 13.67
N ARG A 66 6.56 25.55 14.16
CA ARG A 66 5.22 25.51 14.72
C ARG A 66 4.15 25.20 13.67
N ASP A 67 4.32 25.76 12.48
CA ASP A 67 3.35 25.58 11.39
C ASP A 67 3.47 24.18 10.79
N GLU A 68 4.70 23.69 10.67
CA GLU A 68 4.99 22.32 10.23
C GLU A 68 4.42 21.28 11.20
N LEU A 69 4.62 21.48 12.52
CA LEU A 69 4.02 20.64 13.55
C LEU A 69 2.49 20.66 13.50
N SER A 70 1.90 21.83 13.35
CA SER A 70 0.44 21.99 13.29
C SER A 70 -0.15 21.28 12.07
N ALA A 71 0.47 21.41 10.92
CA ALA A 71 0.07 20.74 9.69
C ALA A 71 0.19 19.20 9.81
N MET A 72 1.29 18.71 10.41
CA MET A 72 1.50 17.29 10.66
C MET A 72 0.45 16.73 11.64
N ILE A 73 0.17 17.41 12.75
CA ILE A 73 -0.86 16.99 13.71
C ILE A 73 -2.24 16.92 13.07
N GLN A 74 -2.57 17.87 12.19
CA GLN A 74 -3.84 17.86 11.46
C GLN A 74 -3.94 16.62 10.55
N ARG A 75 -2.88 16.30 9.78
CA ARG A 75 -2.83 15.07 8.98
C ARG A 75 -2.96 13.80 9.83
N LEU A 76 -2.25 13.76 10.97
CA LEU A 76 -2.27 12.64 11.89
C LEU A 76 -3.67 12.41 12.48
N ARG A 77 -4.35 13.46 12.92
CA ARG A 77 -5.74 13.38 13.43
C ARG A 77 -6.69 12.82 12.38
N LEU A 78 -6.68 13.37 11.18
CA LEU A 78 -7.52 12.88 10.08
C LEU A 78 -7.25 11.39 9.78
N HIS A 79 -6.00 10.97 9.85
CA HIS A 79 -5.63 9.57 9.63
C HIS A 79 -6.14 8.65 10.76
N ILE A 80 -5.97 9.05 12.02
CA ILE A 80 -6.45 8.29 13.20
C ILE A 80 -7.97 8.25 13.22
N GLU A 81 -8.65 9.36 12.98
CA GLU A 81 -10.13 9.43 12.96
C GLU A 81 -10.71 8.53 11.86
N SER A 82 -10.09 8.51 10.68
CA SER A 82 -10.48 7.61 9.59
C SER A 82 -10.23 6.13 9.92
N SER A 83 -9.25 5.83 10.79
CA SER A 83 -8.93 4.48 11.25
C SER A 83 -9.83 4.00 12.39
N ASN A 84 -10.27 4.89 13.28
CA ASN A 84 -11.08 4.60 14.45
C ASN A 84 -12.58 4.45 14.17
N GLN A 85 -13.10 4.91 13.02
CA GLN A 85 -14.49 4.72 12.61
C GLN A 85 -14.84 3.26 12.20
N LYS A 86 -14.02 2.28 12.60
CA LYS A 86 -14.18 0.85 12.30
C LYS A 86 -14.73 0.02 13.47
N ALA A 87 -15.60 0.56 14.33
CA ALA A 87 -16.41 -0.28 15.19
C ALA A 87 -17.79 -0.53 14.55
N PRO A 88 -18.30 -1.77 14.57
CA PRO A 88 -19.52 -2.12 13.86
C PRO A 88 -20.76 -1.71 14.66
N ASP A 89 -21.41 -0.63 14.29
CA ASP A 89 -22.80 -0.42 14.67
C ASP A 89 -23.71 -0.78 13.49
N ASN A 90 -24.52 -1.81 13.75
CA ASN A 90 -25.55 -2.32 12.86
C ASN A 90 -26.66 -1.28 12.69
N ASN A 91 -26.67 -0.60 11.54
CA ASN A 91 -27.92 -0.11 10.98
C ASN A 91 -27.80 0.06 9.45
N PRO A 92 -28.60 -0.67 8.66
CA PRO A 92 -28.48 -0.66 7.21
C PRO A 92 -29.43 0.35 6.59
N ALA A 93 -28.99 1.57 6.37
CA ALA A 93 -29.51 2.48 5.35
C ALA A 93 -28.69 3.78 5.29
N ASP A 94 -28.12 4.08 4.15
CA ASP A 94 -27.75 5.42 3.66
C ASP A 94 -26.44 6.12 4.08
N ILE A 95 -25.34 5.42 4.45
CA ILE A 95 -24.02 6.10 4.55
C ILE A 95 -22.90 5.37 3.75
N ASN A 96 -23.27 4.53 2.79
CA ASN A 96 -22.34 3.58 2.16
C ASN A 96 -21.56 4.12 0.94
N SER A 97 -21.70 5.39 0.56
CA SER A 97 -21.10 5.88 -0.69
C SER A 97 -19.81 6.69 -0.53
N THR A 98 -19.57 7.29 0.64
CA THR A 98 -18.43 8.20 0.83
C THR A 98 -17.22 7.52 1.49
N VAL A 99 -17.44 6.62 2.46
CA VAL A 99 -16.37 5.93 3.21
C VAL A 99 -15.73 4.78 2.42
N ARG A 100 -16.44 4.19 1.44
CA ARG A 100 -15.86 3.20 0.53
C ARG A 100 -14.84 3.79 -0.45
N ARG A 101 -14.97 5.07 -0.81
CA ARG A 101 -14.10 5.71 -1.83
C ARG A 101 -12.65 5.87 -1.40
N ASP A 102 -12.36 6.06 -0.12
CA ASP A 102 -10.98 6.29 0.36
C ASP A 102 -10.15 5.00 0.51
N ARG A 103 -10.80 3.84 0.70
CA ARG A 103 -10.13 2.53 0.72
C ARG A 103 -9.81 1.97 -0.66
N GLU A 104 -10.37 2.58 -1.71
CA GLU A 104 -10.22 2.14 -3.10
C GLU A 104 -9.03 2.80 -3.79
N LYS A 105 -8.25 3.64 -3.09
CA LYS A 105 -7.11 4.36 -3.68
C LYS A 105 -5.78 3.93 -3.06
N LEU A 106 -4.79 3.74 -3.93
CA LEU A 106 -3.41 3.45 -3.58
C LEU A 106 -2.50 4.61 -3.98
N ILE A 107 -1.44 4.81 -3.22
CA ILE A 107 -0.42 5.81 -3.53
C ILE A 107 0.83 5.10 -4.04
N PHE A 108 1.23 5.42 -5.27
CA PHE A 108 2.47 4.97 -5.86
C PHE A 108 3.46 6.13 -5.95
N ASN A 109 4.59 6.01 -5.25
CA ASN A 109 5.66 6.99 -5.37
C ASN A 109 6.39 6.78 -6.71
N THR A 110 6.38 7.79 -7.57
CA THR A 110 6.99 7.74 -8.90
C THR A 110 8.43 8.25 -8.89
N ASN A 111 8.74 9.26 -8.07
CA ASN A 111 10.07 9.84 -7.86
C ASN A 111 10.25 10.22 -6.39
N PHE A 112 11.38 10.84 -6.04
CA PHE A 112 11.69 11.24 -4.66
C PHE A 112 10.66 12.19 -4.04
N SER A 113 9.99 13.01 -4.85
CA SER A 113 9.01 14.01 -4.38
C SER A 113 7.61 13.80 -4.95
N ASP A 114 7.45 12.93 -5.95
CA ASP A 114 6.20 12.79 -6.68
C ASP A 114 5.51 11.48 -6.33
N PHE A 115 4.21 11.55 -6.17
CA PHE A 115 3.37 10.38 -6.00
C PHE A 115 2.16 10.45 -6.92
N ARG A 116 1.63 9.28 -7.28
CA ARG A 116 0.39 9.15 -8.03
C ARG A 116 -0.64 8.43 -7.19
N VAL A 117 -1.82 9.03 -7.06
CA VAL A 117 -2.98 8.40 -6.42
C VAL A 117 -3.76 7.65 -7.48
N VAL A 118 -3.95 6.36 -7.29
CA VAL A 118 -4.60 5.47 -8.25
C VAL A 118 -5.74 4.73 -7.56
N SER A 119 -6.92 4.71 -8.19
CA SER A 119 -8.01 3.86 -7.71
C SER A 119 -7.67 2.38 -7.96
N ILE A 120 -8.04 1.50 -7.02
CA ILE A 120 -7.89 0.05 -7.19
C ILE A 120 -8.64 -0.43 -8.45
N ALA A 121 -9.78 0.19 -8.77
CA ALA A 121 -10.54 -0.12 -9.98
C ALA A 121 -9.79 0.19 -11.28
N ASP A 122 -8.87 1.15 -11.24
CA ASP A 122 -8.04 1.54 -12.39
C ASP A 122 -6.78 0.68 -12.55
N ILE A 123 -6.51 -0.24 -11.61
CA ILE A 123 -5.37 -1.14 -11.67
C ILE A 123 -5.78 -2.43 -12.37
N GLY A 124 -5.16 -2.73 -13.52
CA GLY A 124 -5.37 -3.98 -14.25
C GLY A 124 -4.55 -5.13 -13.70
N LEU A 125 -3.26 -4.92 -13.52
CA LEU A 125 -2.34 -5.94 -13.05
C LEU A 125 -1.01 -5.35 -12.55
N PHE A 126 -0.26 -6.17 -11.82
CA PHE A 126 1.15 -5.98 -11.52
C PHE A 126 1.95 -7.06 -12.24
N TYR A 127 3.11 -6.68 -12.76
CA TYR A 127 4.04 -7.65 -13.33
C TYR A 127 5.48 -7.43 -12.85
N TYR A 128 6.22 -8.53 -12.74
CA TYR A 128 7.62 -8.50 -12.34
C TYR A 128 8.51 -8.32 -13.56
N ASN A 129 9.19 -7.18 -13.63
CA ASN A 129 10.20 -6.88 -14.64
C ASN A 129 11.53 -7.53 -14.23
N SER A 130 11.92 -8.60 -14.93
CA SER A 130 13.12 -9.38 -14.59
C SER A 130 14.41 -8.62 -14.84
N ASP A 131 14.44 -7.72 -15.83
CA ASP A 131 15.62 -6.98 -16.22
C ASP A 131 15.98 -5.92 -15.17
N GLN A 132 14.96 -5.26 -14.64
CA GLN A 132 15.12 -4.24 -13.59
C GLN A 132 14.98 -4.80 -12.17
N ARG A 133 14.49 -6.03 -12.02
CA ARG A 133 14.24 -6.73 -10.76
C ARG A 133 13.28 -5.94 -9.84
N ILE A 134 12.21 -5.40 -10.43
CA ILE A 134 11.18 -4.63 -9.74
C ILE A 134 9.80 -5.08 -10.21
N TRP A 135 8.80 -4.80 -9.39
CA TRP A 135 7.41 -4.87 -9.78
C TRP A 135 6.98 -3.57 -10.46
N GLU A 136 6.15 -3.70 -11.47
CA GLU A 136 5.52 -2.60 -12.19
C GLU A 136 4.01 -2.78 -12.17
N VAL A 137 3.25 -1.68 -12.13
CA VAL A 137 1.78 -1.69 -12.14
C VAL A 137 1.25 -1.07 -13.41
N VAL A 138 0.31 -1.75 -14.04
CA VAL A 138 -0.43 -1.26 -15.21
C VAL A 138 -1.74 -0.62 -14.74
N VAL A 139 -1.91 0.64 -15.09
CA VAL A 139 -3.02 1.49 -14.65
C VAL A 139 -3.76 2.02 -15.87
N SER A 140 -5.08 2.04 -15.79
CA SER A 140 -5.95 2.64 -16.80
C SER A 140 -5.59 4.11 -17.06
N GLY A 141 -5.54 4.50 -18.33
CA GLY A 141 -5.19 5.87 -18.72
C GLY A 141 -3.71 6.26 -18.56
N CYS A 142 -2.84 5.30 -18.23
CA CYS A 142 -1.39 5.48 -18.22
C CYS A 142 -0.77 4.74 -19.41
N GLU A 143 -0.01 5.45 -20.24
CA GLU A 143 0.70 4.84 -21.38
C GLU A 143 1.83 3.92 -20.92
N GLU A 144 2.52 4.31 -19.85
CA GLU A 144 3.62 3.53 -19.29
C GLU A 144 3.27 2.97 -17.91
N PRO A 145 3.72 1.74 -17.60
CA PRO A 145 3.58 1.17 -16.27
C PRO A 145 4.32 1.97 -15.21
N ILE A 146 3.74 2.05 -14.01
CA ILE A 146 4.37 2.72 -12.87
C ILE A 146 5.33 1.73 -12.21
N ARG A 147 6.59 2.12 -12.03
CA ARG A 147 7.61 1.33 -11.35
C ARG A 147 7.43 1.39 -9.85
N LEU A 148 7.44 0.22 -9.19
CA LEU A 148 7.36 0.15 -7.75
C LEU A 148 8.73 0.15 -7.09
N LYS A 149 8.77 0.39 -5.79
CA LYS A 149 10.02 0.33 -5.01
C LYS A 149 10.59 -1.10 -5.03
N ARG A 150 11.91 -1.25 -4.97
CA ARG A 150 12.62 -2.55 -5.02
C ARG A 150 12.27 -3.50 -3.88
N ASN A 151 11.80 -2.98 -2.74
CA ASN A 151 11.39 -3.78 -1.58
C ASN A 151 9.97 -4.35 -1.69
N VAL A 152 9.20 -3.98 -2.72
CA VAL A 152 7.86 -4.54 -2.95
C VAL A 152 8.00 -5.98 -3.41
N ASN A 153 7.33 -6.89 -2.70
CA ASN A 153 7.24 -8.31 -3.05
C ASN A 153 5.79 -8.70 -3.39
N CYS A 154 5.60 -9.91 -3.86
CA CYS A 154 4.29 -10.42 -4.23
C CYS A 154 3.29 -10.42 -3.05
N GLU A 155 3.76 -10.73 -1.85
CA GLU A 155 2.91 -10.77 -0.64
C GLU A 155 2.38 -9.38 -0.31
N THR A 156 3.24 -8.35 -0.41
CA THR A 156 2.84 -6.94 -0.27
C THR A 156 1.72 -6.58 -1.25
N LEU A 157 1.84 -6.98 -2.53
CA LEU A 157 0.82 -6.70 -3.54
C LEU A 157 -0.52 -7.39 -3.25
N LEU A 158 -0.47 -8.64 -2.79
CA LEU A 158 -1.66 -9.41 -2.44
C LEU A 158 -2.36 -8.88 -1.18
N ALA A 159 -1.63 -8.20 -0.30
CA ALA A 159 -2.16 -7.60 0.91
C ALA A 159 -2.85 -6.24 0.68
N LEU A 160 -2.63 -5.61 -0.49
CA LEU A 160 -3.23 -4.31 -0.81
C LEU A 160 -4.75 -4.37 -0.86
N ASP A 161 -5.29 -5.39 -1.54
CA ASP A 161 -6.73 -5.61 -1.64
C ASP A 161 -7.03 -7.07 -2.01
N PRO A 162 -8.15 -7.65 -1.53
CA PRO A 162 -8.58 -9.00 -1.90
C PRO A 162 -8.81 -9.22 -3.40
N CYS A 163 -9.04 -8.17 -4.19
CA CYS A 163 -9.20 -8.29 -5.65
C CYS A 163 -7.90 -8.68 -6.36
N PHE A 164 -6.73 -8.52 -5.73
CA PHE A 164 -5.46 -8.89 -6.33
C PHE A 164 -5.16 -10.36 -6.13
N VAL A 165 -4.96 -11.07 -7.23
CA VAL A 165 -4.69 -12.52 -7.22
C VAL A 165 -3.47 -12.84 -8.05
N GLN A 166 -2.56 -13.59 -7.45
CA GLN A 166 -1.38 -14.08 -8.15
C GLN A 166 -1.77 -15.20 -9.13
N VAL A 167 -1.40 -15.05 -10.39
CA VAL A 167 -1.64 -16.04 -11.46
C VAL A 167 -0.38 -16.71 -11.97
N SER A 168 0.79 -16.14 -11.65
CA SER A 168 2.10 -16.74 -11.89
C SER A 168 3.16 -16.11 -10.98
N GLN A 169 4.40 -16.57 -11.05
CA GLN A 169 5.51 -15.92 -10.31
C GLN A 169 5.75 -14.47 -10.75
N ARG A 170 5.30 -14.10 -11.94
CA ARG A 170 5.55 -12.78 -12.55
C ARG A 170 4.31 -11.90 -12.65
N PHE A 171 3.12 -12.41 -12.37
CA PHE A 171 1.87 -11.66 -12.56
C PHE A 171 0.93 -11.78 -11.36
N VAL A 172 0.43 -10.63 -10.93
CA VAL A 172 -0.69 -10.47 -10.01
C VAL A 172 -1.76 -9.65 -10.75
N ILE A 173 -2.97 -10.16 -10.90
CA ILE A 173 -4.05 -9.49 -11.63
C ILE A 173 -5.12 -8.96 -10.67
N ASN A 174 -5.82 -7.93 -11.11
CA ASN A 174 -7.10 -7.55 -10.52
C ASN A 174 -8.18 -8.45 -11.11
N ILE A 175 -8.80 -9.29 -10.27
CA ILE A 175 -9.85 -10.23 -10.74
C ILE A 175 -11.09 -9.54 -11.30
N ASN A 176 -11.35 -8.28 -10.88
CA ASN A 176 -12.48 -7.49 -11.41
C ASN A 176 -12.25 -7.08 -12.88
N CYS A 177 -11.01 -7.09 -13.33
CA CYS A 177 -10.64 -6.83 -14.72
C CYS A 177 -10.54 -8.12 -15.56
N LEU A 178 -10.69 -9.31 -14.96
CA LEU A 178 -10.58 -10.58 -15.69
C LEU A 178 -11.86 -10.87 -16.45
N MET A 179 -11.75 -11.02 -17.77
CA MET A 179 -12.85 -11.42 -18.66
C MET A 179 -12.96 -12.95 -18.73
N GLU A 180 -11.86 -13.60 -19.11
CA GLU A 180 -11.80 -15.07 -19.27
C GLU A 180 -10.35 -15.58 -19.15
N VAL A 181 -10.23 -16.88 -19.00
CA VAL A 181 -8.95 -17.58 -19.14
C VAL A 181 -9.07 -18.61 -20.25
N CYS A 182 -8.44 -18.33 -21.40
CA CYS A 182 -8.40 -19.20 -22.56
C CYS A 182 -6.96 -19.68 -22.79
N ASP A 183 -6.74 -21.00 -22.96
CA ASP A 183 -5.42 -21.61 -23.16
C ASP A 183 -4.38 -21.20 -22.11
N ASN A 184 -4.79 -21.08 -20.84
CA ASN A 184 -4.01 -20.57 -19.73
C ASN A 184 -3.55 -19.09 -19.86
N VAL A 185 -4.13 -18.31 -20.75
CA VAL A 185 -3.90 -16.87 -20.88
C VAL A 185 -5.10 -16.11 -20.32
N CYS A 186 -4.85 -15.16 -19.40
CA CYS A 186 -5.87 -14.24 -18.94
C CYS A 186 -6.17 -13.22 -20.04
N ARG A 187 -7.44 -13.06 -20.38
CA ARG A 187 -7.95 -11.95 -21.16
C ARG A 187 -8.64 -10.98 -20.21
N LEU A 188 -8.30 -9.70 -20.33
CA LEU A 188 -8.80 -8.66 -19.45
C LEU A 188 -9.84 -7.81 -20.19
N TYR A 189 -10.76 -7.23 -19.43
CA TYR A 189 -11.68 -6.23 -19.97
C TYR A 189 -10.95 -4.95 -20.38
N PRO A 190 -11.47 -4.17 -21.35
CA PRO A 190 -10.96 -2.84 -21.62
C PRO A 190 -10.88 -2.00 -20.33
N PRO A 191 -9.86 -1.16 -20.17
CA PRO A 191 -8.87 -0.78 -21.19
C PRO A 191 -7.62 -1.69 -21.24
N PHE A 192 -7.62 -2.86 -20.60
CA PHE A 192 -6.46 -3.78 -20.47
C PHE A 192 -6.49 -4.92 -21.49
N ASP A 193 -7.44 -4.94 -22.43
CA ASP A 193 -7.66 -5.97 -23.44
C ASP A 193 -6.48 -6.15 -24.43
N HIS A 194 -5.63 -5.14 -24.54
CA HIS A 194 -4.40 -5.18 -25.33
C HIS A 194 -3.29 -6.06 -24.70
N ILE A 195 -3.43 -6.45 -23.43
CA ILE A 195 -2.44 -7.23 -22.68
C ILE A 195 -2.72 -8.72 -22.87
N ASN A 196 -1.93 -9.39 -23.73
CA ASN A 196 -2.18 -10.78 -24.16
C ASN A 196 -1.15 -11.79 -23.65
N ASN A 197 -0.22 -11.39 -22.77
CA ASN A 197 0.91 -12.20 -22.31
C ASN A 197 0.79 -12.70 -20.86
N VAL A 198 -0.35 -12.50 -20.20
CA VAL A 198 -0.58 -12.87 -18.81
C VAL A 198 -0.97 -14.35 -18.71
N LYS A 199 0.00 -15.21 -18.47
CA LYS A 199 -0.23 -16.66 -18.36
C LYS A 199 -0.51 -17.09 -16.92
N VAL A 200 -1.55 -17.93 -16.75
CA VAL A 200 -1.86 -18.60 -15.48
C VAL A 200 -1.00 -19.86 -15.36
N ALA A 201 -0.08 -19.88 -14.42
CA ALA A 201 0.71 -21.08 -14.16
C ALA A 201 -0.11 -22.13 -13.40
N ARG A 202 0.16 -23.42 -13.65
CA ARG A 202 -0.61 -24.55 -13.13
C ARG A 202 -0.84 -24.52 -11.62
N LEU A 203 0.16 -24.09 -10.86
CA LEU A 203 0.10 -23.98 -9.40
C LEU A 203 -0.92 -22.94 -8.90
N TYR A 204 -1.17 -21.89 -9.66
CA TYR A 204 -2.03 -20.76 -9.28
C TYR A 204 -3.48 -20.92 -9.77
N ARG A 205 -3.72 -21.84 -10.73
CA ARG A 205 -5.03 -22.01 -11.38
C ARG A 205 -6.14 -22.34 -10.37
N LYS A 206 -5.88 -23.26 -9.44
CA LYS A 206 -6.86 -23.65 -8.40
C LYS A 206 -7.23 -22.47 -7.50
N LYS A 207 -6.24 -21.67 -7.09
CA LYS A 207 -6.42 -20.48 -6.26
C LYS A 207 -7.21 -19.39 -7.02
N LEU A 208 -6.97 -19.23 -8.33
CA LEU A 208 -7.72 -18.29 -9.14
C LEU A 208 -9.19 -18.71 -9.25
N ILE A 209 -9.47 -19.98 -9.59
CA ILE A 209 -10.83 -20.51 -9.73
C ILE A 209 -11.62 -20.38 -8.41
N SER A 210 -10.98 -20.64 -7.26
CA SER A 210 -11.65 -20.55 -5.95
C SER A 210 -12.09 -19.13 -5.56
N ARG A 211 -11.74 -18.12 -6.34
CA ARG A 211 -12.21 -16.75 -6.16
C ARG A 211 -13.57 -16.48 -6.80
N PHE A 212 -14.06 -17.40 -7.61
CA PHE A 212 -15.33 -17.28 -8.32
C PHE A 212 -16.31 -18.37 -7.88
N ASN A 213 -17.59 -18.05 -7.89
CA ASN A 213 -18.62 -19.06 -7.72
C ASN A 213 -18.67 -19.94 -8.98
N THR A 214 -18.48 -21.24 -8.80
CA THR A 214 -18.59 -22.21 -9.91
C THR A 214 -20.04 -22.66 -10.00
N ILE A 215 -20.63 -22.56 -11.18
CA ILE A 215 -21.97 -23.08 -11.51
C ILE A 215 -21.83 -24.52 -11.98
#